data_0b2eeb3d8c3518a0e329d2a93e9fc559
#
_entry.id   0b2eeb3d8c3518a0e329d2a93e9fc559
#
_cell.length_a   1.000
_cell.length_b   1.000
_cell.length_c   1.000
_cell.angle_alpha   90.00
_cell.angle_beta   90.00
_cell.angle_gamma   90.00
#
_symmetry.space_group_name_H-M   'P 1'
#
loop_
_entity.id
_entity.type
_entity.pdbx_description
1 polymer ?
#
loop_
_entity_poly.entity_id
_entity_poly.type
_entity_poly.pdbx_seq_one_letter_code
_entity_poly.pdbx_strand_id
1 'polypeptide(L)'
;MTIQIGISPISWQNDDLPDLTAAYTMEQAMQESREIGYTGVERGRRMPQDTEELRSYLADNALSLCGGWCSGNLMNSTVDEEKSAIEQQVKQFVALNSPCLVYAECSNTIQGNQSIGVNDRPKLTRDDIVRYAKKLSELASWTADQGLTLAYHHHMGSMVEDQDDIDWLMQASSEHVCLLFDTGHLHFGGADVMRTLDTWGHRVHHVHFKDVREDIMLTARRKNLSFLDAVIAGAFTVPGDPQGCIDFQAVTTLLKKQNYSGWLVVEAEQDPSKAPPYEYSRIGYEHIVNLCRESGLVIKQRVNGKENT
;
A
#
# COMPACT_ATOMS: atom_id res chain seq x y z
N MET A 1 -19.44 -10.07 2.51
CA MET A 1 -18.32 -9.31 1.88
C MET A 1 -18.50 -7.86 2.24
N THR A 2 -17.60 -7.34 3.02
CA THR A 2 -17.64 -5.95 3.49
C THR A 2 -16.33 -5.25 3.15
N ILE A 3 -16.42 -4.09 2.53
CA ILE A 3 -15.29 -3.24 2.21
C ILE A 3 -15.20 -2.11 3.22
N GLN A 4 -14.00 -1.78 3.63
CA GLN A 4 -13.68 -0.56 4.37
C GLN A 4 -12.78 0.32 3.51
N ILE A 5 -12.94 1.63 3.60
CA ILE A 5 -12.14 2.57 2.79
C ILE A 5 -11.14 3.26 3.69
N GLY A 6 -9.87 3.07 3.37
CA GLY A 6 -8.71 3.64 4.06
C GLY A 6 -7.95 4.63 3.19
N ILE A 7 -7.01 5.30 3.82
CA ILE A 7 -6.09 6.25 3.18
C ILE A 7 -4.67 6.03 3.67
N SER A 8 -3.70 6.09 2.79
CA SER A 8 -2.30 6.27 3.17
C SER A 8 -2.02 7.77 3.36
N PRO A 9 -1.42 8.19 4.48
CA PRO A 9 -1.16 9.60 4.73
C PRO A 9 -0.03 10.19 3.87
N ILE A 10 0.51 9.40 2.93
CA ILE A 10 1.68 9.76 2.12
C ILE A 10 1.45 11.03 1.28
N SER A 11 0.20 11.32 0.90
CA SER A 11 -0.15 12.54 0.17
C SER A 11 0.12 13.82 0.98
N TRP A 12 0.00 13.76 2.32
CA TRP A 12 0.30 14.87 3.24
C TRP A 12 1.69 14.76 3.84
N GLN A 13 2.22 13.55 3.96
CA GLN A 13 3.45 13.25 4.69
C GLN A 13 4.27 12.22 3.90
N ASN A 14 4.97 12.68 2.86
CA ASN A 14 5.83 11.82 2.04
C ASN A 14 7.18 11.64 2.75
N ASP A 15 7.45 10.42 3.19
CA ASP A 15 8.69 10.09 3.91
C ASP A 15 9.91 10.01 2.99
N ASP A 16 9.73 9.75 1.69
CA ASP A 16 10.82 9.71 0.70
C ASP A 16 11.14 11.11 0.13
N LEU A 17 10.17 12.02 0.15
CA LEU A 17 10.29 13.40 -0.31
C LEU A 17 9.75 14.40 0.75
N PRO A 18 10.35 14.43 1.96
CA PRO A 18 9.78 15.16 3.09
C PRO A 18 9.69 16.68 2.85
N ASP A 19 10.56 17.23 2.01
CA ASP A 19 10.57 18.67 1.69
C ASP A 19 9.35 19.09 0.87
N LEU A 20 8.81 18.21 0.01
CA LEU A 20 7.60 18.48 -0.76
C LEU A 20 6.38 18.63 0.14
N THR A 21 6.35 17.91 1.25
CA THR A 21 5.20 17.85 2.16
C THR A 21 5.44 18.59 3.47
N ALA A 22 6.50 19.39 3.57
CA ALA A 22 6.91 20.08 4.81
C ALA A 22 5.85 21.04 5.37
N ALA A 23 4.98 21.57 4.51
CA ALA A 23 3.89 22.48 4.90
C ALA A 23 2.68 21.76 5.54
N TYR A 24 2.58 20.43 5.44
CA TYR A 24 1.45 19.65 5.94
C TYR A 24 1.82 18.94 7.23
N THR A 25 0.85 18.82 8.14
CA THR A 25 1.03 18.10 9.41
C THR A 25 0.27 16.79 9.41
N MET A 26 0.64 15.88 10.31
CA MET A 26 -0.09 14.61 10.49
C MET A 26 -1.50 14.87 11.07
N GLU A 27 -1.65 15.86 11.94
CA GLU A 27 -2.93 16.28 12.49
C GLU A 27 -3.87 16.73 11.38
N GLN A 28 -3.37 17.53 10.43
CA GLN A 28 -4.13 17.94 9.25
C GLN A 28 -4.53 16.72 8.40
N ALA A 29 -3.60 15.79 8.14
CA ALA A 29 -3.91 14.56 7.41
C ALA A 29 -5.03 13.74 8.07
N MET A 30 -4.99 13.59 9.39
CA MET A 30 -6.00 12.86 10.15
C MET A 30 -7.36 13.55 10.10
N GLN A 31 -7.38 14.86 10.32
CA GLN A 31 -8.61 15.65 10.29
C GLN A 31 -9.27 15.61 8.91
N GLU A 32 -8.50 15.90 7.86
CA GLU A 32 -8.99 15.92 6.48
C GLU A 32 -9.45 14.53 6.02
N SER A 33 -8.74 13.46 6.39
CA SER A 33 -9.15 12.07 6.11
C SER A 33 -10.51 11.76 6.73
N ARG A 34 -10.73 12.17 7.98
CA ARG A 34 -12.02 11.99 8.66
C ARG A 34 -13.13 12.81 7.99
N GLU A 35 -12.87 14.06 7.64
CA GLU A 35 -13.84 14.97 7.00
C GLU A 35 -14.29 14.44 5.64
N ILE A 36 -13.37 13.88 4.85
CA ILE A 36 -13.67 13.24 3.57
C ILE A 36 -14.57 12.02 3.75
N GLY A 37 -14.40 11.26 4.84
CA GLY A 37 -15.21 10.08 5.13
C GLY A 37 -14.44 8.77 5.26
N TYR A 38 -13.14 8.80 5.20
CA TYR A 38 -12.32 7.60 5.44
C TYR A 38 -12.57 7.02 6.83
N THR A 39 -12.50 5.70 6.95
CA THR A 39 -12.72 4.98 8.21
C THR A 39 -11.42 4.39 8.78
N GLY A 40 -10.36 4.39 8.00
CA GLY A 40 -9.05 3.92 8.41
C GLY A 40 -7.93 4.73 7.78
N VAL A 41 -6.78 4.67 8.41
CA VAL A 41 -5.54 5.27 7.96
C VAL A 41 -4.40 4.27 8.13
N GLU A 42 -3.47 4.25 7.21
CA GLU A 42 -2.22 3.52 7.39
C GLU A 42 -1.28 4.26 8.34
N ARG A 43 -0.42 3.49 9.01
CA ARG A 43 0.52 4.06 9.96
C ARG A 43 1.55 4.92 9.23
N GLY A 44 1.47 6.24 9.43
CA GLY A 44 2.49 7.19 9.01
C GLY A 44 3.67 7.24 9.98
N ARG A 45 4.86 7.51 9.46
CA ARG A 45 6.09 7.57 10.26
C ARG A 45 6.05 8.60 11.39
N ARG A 46 5.34 9.72 11.18
CA ARG A 46 5.23 10.82 12.14
C ARG A 46 4.11 10.66 13.18
N MET A 47 3.36 9.55 13.12
CA MET A 47 2.39 9.21 14.16
C MET A 47 3.10 8.79 15.45
N PRO A 48 2.41 8.83 16.63
CA PRO A 48 2.96 8.39 17.91
C PRO A 48 3.59 7.01 17.84
N GLN A 49 4.76 6.85 18.48
CA GLN A 49 5.49 5.58 18.49
C GLN A 49 5.00 4.64 19.59
N ASP A 50 4.54 5.19 20.71
CA ASP A 50 3.92 4.42 21.78
C ASP A 50 2.55 3.88 21.36
N THR A 51 2.24 2.65 21.77
CA THR A 51 1.02 1.95 21.35
C THR A 51 -0.25 2.60 21.91
N GLU A 52 -0.24 3.03 23.15
CA GLU A 52 -1.42 3.62 23.79
C GLU A 52 -1.63 5.07 23.35
N GLU A 53 -0.55 5.81 23.11
CA GLU A 53 -0.62 7.13 22.50
C GLU A 53 -1.17 7.04 21.08
N LEU A 54 -0.71 6.07 20.28
CA LEU A 54 -1.23 5.84 18.91
C LEU A 54 -2.70 5.40 18.94
N ARG A 55 -3.09 4.56 19.91
CA ARG A 55 -4.49 4.15 20.11
C ARG A 55 -5.38 5.37 20.36
N SER A 56 -4.96 6.23 21.28
CA SER A 56 -5.70 7.46 21.62
C SER A 56 -5.76 8.40 20.42
N TYR A 57 -4.64 8.59 19.73
CA TYR A 57 -4.55 9.43 18.54
C TYR A 57 -5.50 8.98 17.42
N LEU A 58 -5.58 7.68 17.16
CA LEU A 58 -6.51 7.11 16.18
C LEU A 58 -7.97 7.28 16.63
N ALA A 59 -8.25 7.02 17.91
CA ALA A 59 -9.60 7.14 18.48
C ALA A 59 -10.12 8.58 18.45
N ASP A 60 -9.29 9.57 18.81
CA ASP A 60 -9.62 11.00 18.79
C ASP A 60 -9.98 11.49 17.37
N ASN A 61 -9.37 10.87 16.37
CA ASN A 61 -9.67 11.13 14.97
C ASN A 61 -10.77 10.21 14.39
N ALA A 62 -11.31 9.29 15.20
CA ALA A 62 -12.32 8.30 14.79
C ALA A 62 -11.87 7.50 13.55
N LEU A 63 -10.57 7.15 13.46
CA LEU A 63 -9.97 6.32 12.42
C LEU A 63 -9.44 5.02 13.02
N SER A 64 -9.49 3.93 12.27
CA SER A 64 -8.85 2.66 12.62
C SER A 64 -7.49 2.55 11.93
N LEU A 65 -6.55 1.81 12.52
CA LEU A 65 -5.35 1.43 11.81
C LEU A 65 -5.70 0.38 10.75
N CYS A 66 -5.47 0.68 9.47
CA CYS A 66 -5.80 -0.25 8.38
C CYS A 66 -4.59 -0.96 7.76
N GLY A 67 -3.41 -0.75 8.28
CA GLY A 67 -2.15 -1.30 7.81
C GLY A 67 -1.01 -0.33 8.09
N GLY A 68 0.12 -0.58 7.48
CA GLY A 68 1.24 0.34 7.50
C GLY A 68 2.54 -0.32 7.08
N TRP A 69 3.39 0.49 6.49
CA TRP A 69 4.67 0.09 5.93
C TRP A 69 5.63 -0.52 6.96
N CYS A 70 6.24 -1.63 6.59
CA CYS A 70 7.33 -2.27 7.30
C CYS A 70 8.49 -2.50 6.34
N SER A 71 9.60 -1.80 6.57
CA SER A 71 10.82 -1.95 5.77
C SER A 71 11.54 -3.25 6.13
N GLY A 72 11.50 -4.22 5.22
CA GLY A 72 12.18 -5.48 5.36
C GLY A 72 13.65 -5.42 4.92
N ASN A 73 14.47 -6.29 5.50
CA ASN A 73 15.86 -6.51 5.12
C ASN A 73 16.20 -8.02 5.06
N LEU A 74 15.20 -8.83 4.77
CA LEU A 74 15.27 -10.29 4.86
C LEU A 74 16.23 -10.92 3.85
N MET A 75 16.51 -10.22 2.74
CA MET A 75 17.56 -10.68 1.81
C MET A 75 18.94 -10.71 2.46
N ASN A 76 19.25 -9.73 3.31
CA ASN A 76 20.56 -9.56 3.94
C ASN A 76 20.62 -10.06 5.38
N SER A 77 19.49 -10.49 5.96
CA SER A 77 19.37 -10.99 7.33
C SER A 77 18.98 -12.47 7.38
N THR A 78 19.13 -13.08 8.52
CA THR A 78 18.44 -14.33 8.87
C THR A 78 16.99 -14.03 9.24
N VAL A 79 16.13 -15.04 9.20
CA VAL A 79 14.71 -14.89 9.60
C VAL A 79 14.59 -14.45 11.07
N ASP A 80 15.46 -14.95 11.95
CA ASP A 80 15.41 -14.59 13.38
C ASP A 80 15.88 -13.15 13.63
N GLU A 81 16.86 -12.67 12.89
CA GLU A 81 17.26 -11.26 12.93
C GLU A 81 16.13 -10.36 12.44
N GLU A 82 15.45 -10.76 11.36
CA GLU A 82 14.31 -10.00 10.82
C GLU A 82 13.13 -9.99 11.79
N LYS A 83 12.76 -11.15 12.36
CA LYS A 83 11.73 -11.23 13.42
C LYS A 83 12.05 -10.27 14.56
N SER A 84 13.30 -10.25 15.04
CA SER A 84 13.74 -9.36 16.12
C SER A 84 13.63 -7.88 15.74
N ALA A 85 13.96 -7.54 14.48
CA ALA A 85 13.93 -6.17 13.98
C ALA A 85 12.49 -5.60 13.90
N ILE A 86 11.51 -6.42 13.51
CA ILE A 86 10.13 -5.98 13.32
C ILE A 86 9.19 -6.30 14.49
N GLU A 87 9.67 -7.01 15.53
CA GLU A 87 8.84 -7.51 16.64
C GLU A 87 8.02 -6.42 17.32
N GLN A 88 8.61 -5.25 17.55
CA GLN A 88 7.90 -4.14 18.19
C GLN A 88 6.74 -3.65 17.34
N GLN A 89 6.94 -3.52 16.03
CA GLN A 89 5.90 -3.08 15.10
C GLN A 89 4.79 -4.14 14.99
N VAL A 90 5.13 -5.42 14.94
CA VAL A 90 4.16 -6.53 14.94
C VAL A 90 3.31 -6.47 16.22
N LYS A 91 3.90 -6.35 17.41
CA LYS A 91 3.18 -6.22 18.69
C LYS A 91 2.25 -5.00 18.69
N GLN A 92 2.71 -3.86 18.20
CA GLN A 92 1.89 -2.64 18.10
C GLN A 92 0.68 -2.85 17.19
N PHE A 93 0.88 -3.45 16.00
CA PHE A 93 -0.18 -3.68 15.03
C PHE A 93 -1.22 -4.68 15.54
N VAL A 94 -0.77 -5.75 16.19
CA VAL A 94 -1.68 -6.70 16.86
C VAL A 94 -2.51 -6.01 17.94
N ALA A 95 -1.87 -5.21 18.80
CA ALA A 95 -2.55 -4.49 19.88
C ALA A 95 -3.58 -3.46 19.37
N LEU A 96 -3.38 -2.92 18.18
CA LEU A 96 -4.27 -1.95 17.53
C LEU A 96 -5.27 -2.58 16.56
N ASN A 97 -5.34 -3.92 16.50
CA ASN A 97 -6.19 -4.68 15.59
C ASN A 97 -5.97 -4.31 14.11
N SER A 98 -4.71 -4.02 13.71
CA SER A 98 -4.38 -3.83 12.30
C SER A 98 -4.68 -5.11 11.53
N PRO A 99 -5.27 -5.03 10.32
CA PRO A 99 -5.55 -6.22 9.52
C PRO A 99 -4.27 -6.87 8.99
N CYS A 100 -3.24 -6.08 8.74
CA CYS A 100 -1.98 -6.59 8.18
C CYS A 100 -0.78 -5.71 8.51
N LEU A 101 0.40 -6.30 8.33
CA LEU A 101 1.68 -5.64 8.18
C LEU A 101 1.97 -5.52 6.68
N VAL A 102 2.14 -4.31 6.18
CA VAL A 102 2.54 -4.05 4.78
C VAL A 102 4.05 -4.21 4.68
N TYR A 103 4.50 -5.41 4.33
CA TYR A 103 5.92 -5.75 4.31
C TYR A 103 6.50 -5.54 2.92
N ALA A 104 7.49 -4.65 2.79
CA ALA A 104 8.24 -4.43 1.56
C ALA A 104 9.73 -4.75 1.78
N GLU A 105 10.33 -5.53 0.89
CA GLU A 105 11.76 -5.80 0.94
C GLU A 105 12.56 -4.59 0.46
N CYS A 106 13.32 -3.99 1.36
CA CYS A 106 14.06 -2.75 1.11
C CYS A 106 15.57 -2.97 0.88
N SER A 107 16.04 -4.21 0.90
CA SER A 107 17.44 -4.52 0.61
C SER A 107 17.79 -4.11 -0.82
N ASN A 108 18.80 -3.26 -0.95
CA ASN A 108 19.29 -2.77 -2.24
C ASN A 108 18.23 -2.05 -3.12
N THR A 109 17.11 -1.63 -2.54
CA THR A 109 16.10 -0.84 -3.27
C THR A 109 16.68 0.50 -3.72
N ILE A 110 16.22 0.97 -4.88
CA ILE A 110 16.61 2.27 -5.45
C ILE A 110 15.51 3.33 -5.29
N GLN A 111 14.36 2.98 -4.72
CA GLN A 111 13.19 3.86 -4.64
C GLN A 111 13.48 5.22 -4.01
N GLY A 112 14.29 5.27 -2.94
CA GLY A 112 14.69 6.51 -2.27
C GLY A 112 15.93 7.18 -2.87
N ASN A 113 16.48 6.70 -3.99
CA ASN A 113 17.71 7.23 -4.59
C ASN A 113 17.43 7.98 -5.89
N GLN A 114 17.42 9.30 -5.80
CA GLN A 114 17.12 10.18 -6.95
C GLN A 114 18.20 10.17 -8.05
N SER A 115 19.38 9.59 -7.79
CA SER A 115 20.45 9.48 -8.80
C SER A 115 20.39 8.21 -9.64
N ILE A 116 19.48 7.28 -9.36
CA ILE A 116 19.35 5.99 -10.05
C ILE A 116 18.01 5.94 -10.78
N GLY A 117 18.04 5.63 -12.08
CA GLY A 117 16.85 5.58 -12.91
C GLY A 117 16.00 4.32 -12.67
N VAL A 118 14.69 4.44 -12.91
CA VAL A 118 13.73 3.35 -12.67
C VAL A 118 14.03 2.06 -13.43
N ASN A 119 14.77 2.13 -14.55
CA ASN A 119 15.12 0.95 -15.32
C ASN A 119 16.35 0.21 -14.76
N ASP A 120 17.05 0.80 -13.79
CA ASP A 120 18.27 0.25 -13.17
C ASP A 120 17.99 -0.43 -11.83
N ARG A 121 16.74 -0.82 -11.59
CA ARG A 121 16.35 -1.53 -10.38
C ARG A 121 17.11 -2.84 -10.16
N PRO A 122 17.32 -3.30 -8.94
CA PRO A 122 17.91 -4.62 -8.70
C PRO A 122 16.98 -5.71 -9.25
N LYS A 123 17.54 -6.66 -9.98
CA LYS A 123 16.83 -7.84 -10.49
C LYS A 123 17.42 -9.10 -9.88
N LEU A 124 16.54 -9.95 -9.38
CA LEU A 124 16.89 -11.27 -8.90
C LEU A 124 16.70 -12.32 -9.99
N THR A 125 17.48 -13.39 -9.90
CA THR A 125 17.16 -14.60 -10.67
C THR A 125 15.95 -15.29 -10.04
N ARG A 126 15.28 -16.16 -10.80
CA ARG A 126 14.18 -16.98 -10.27
C ARG A 126 14.62 -17.78 -9.04
N ASP A 127 15.84 -18.34 -9.07
CA ASP A 127 16.36 -19.12 -7.96
C ASP A 127 16.61 -18.27 -6.70
N ASP A 128 17.00 -17.00 -6.88
CA ASP A 128 17.13 -16.05 -5.76
C ASP A 128 15.77 -15.76 -5.14
N ILE A 129 14.76 -15.50 -5.97
CA ILE A 129 13.38 -15.26 -5.51
C ILE A 129 12.84 -16.51 -4.80
N VAL A 130 13.08 -17.72 -5.30
CA VAL A 130 12.66 -18.96 -4.63
C VAL A 130 13.33 -19.11 -3.26
N ARG A 131 14.63 -18.75 -3.14
CA ARG A 131 15.31 -18.76 -1.83
C ARG A 131 14.76 -17.72 -0.87
N TYR A 132 14.50 -16.52 -1.37
CA TYR A 132 13.87 -15.46 -0.61
C TYR A 132 12.45 -15.84 -0.14
N ALA A 133 11.64 -16.42 -1.02
CA ALA A 133 10.28 -16.86 -0.72
C ALA A 133 10.19 -17.86 0.44
N LYS A 134 11.22 -18.70 0.64
CA LYS A 134 11.29 -19.63 1.78
C LYS A 134 11.45 -18.86 3.10
N LYS A 135 12.37 -17.88 3.15
CA LYS A 135 12.58 -17.03 4.33
C LYS A 135 11.30 -16.21 4.61
N LEU A 136 10.71 -15.62 3.56
CA LEU A 136 9.49 -14.84 3.68
C LEU A 136 8.31 -15.68 4.18
N SER A 137 8.22 -16.93 3.74
CA SER A 137 7.18 -17.88 4.21
C SER A 137 7.32 -18.18 5.71
N GLU A 138 8.53 -18.33 6.20
CA GLU A 138 8.80 -18.53 7.62
C GLU A 138 8.48 -17.28 8.45
N LEU A 139 8.84 -16.10 7.95
CA LEU A 139 8.50 -14.82 8.57
C LEU A 139 6.97 -14.61 8.61
N ALA A 140 6.27 -14.88 7.50
CA ALA A 140 4.83 -14.75 7.42
C ALA A 140 4.08 -15.74 8.31
N SER A 141 4.61 -16.97 8.47
CA SER A 141 4.06 -17.93 9.44
C SER A 141 4.20 -17.39 10.88
N TRP A 142 5.36 -16.84 11.22
CA TRP A 142 5.56 -16.25 12.53
C TRP A 142 4.64 -15.06 12.81
N THR A 143 4.42 -14.15 11.85
CA THR A 143 3.47 -13.04 12.03
C THR A 143 2.03 -13.55 12.17
N ALA A 144 1.65 -14.59 11.42
CA ALA A 144 0.34 -15.23 11.54
C ALA A 144 0.12 -15.85 12.92
N ASP A 145 1.15 -16.50 13.50
CA ASP A 145 1.12 -17.03 14.87
C ASP A 145 0.93 -15.92 15.92
N GLN A 146 1.32 -14.68 15.62
CA GLN A 146 1.04 -13.50 16.45
C GLN A 146 -0.35 -12.89 16.19
N GLY A 147 -1.11 -13.42 15.23
CA GLY A 147 -2.43 -12.90 14.84
C GLY A 147 -2.38 -11.75 13.84
N LEU A 148 -1.28 -11.57 13.11
CA LEU A 148 -1.10 -10.51 12.12
C LEU A 148 -0.75 -11.09 10.74
N THR A 149 -1.52 -10.73 9.72
CA THR A 149 -1.23 -11.12 8.33
C THR A 149 -0.05 -10.31 7.78
N LEU A 150 0.91 -10.98 7.14
CA LEU A 150 1.94 -10.32 6.34
C LEU A 150 1.41 -10.16 4.91
N ALA A 151 1.18 -8.91 4.49
CA ALA A 151 0.84 -8.55 3.12
C ALA A 151 2.09 -8.02 2.42
N TYR A 152 2.63 -8.81 1.49
CA TYR A 152 3.84 -8.44 0.77
C TYR A 152 3.53 -7.35 -0.24
N HIS A 153 4.27 -6.25 -0.17
CA HIS A 153 4.16 -5.12 -1.08
C HIS A 153 5.28 -5.18 -2.12
N HIS A 154 4.94 -5.56 -3.36
CA HIS A 154 5.79 -5.32 -4.52
C HIS A 154 5.87 -3.81 -4.76
N HIS A 155 7.04 -3.30 -5.11
CA HIS A 155 7.23 -1.85 -5.20
C HIS A 155 8.21 -1.48 -6.30
N MET A 156 7.96 -0.34 -6.95
CA MET A 156 8.89 0.26 -7.89
C MET A 156 10.28 0.44 -7.28
N GLY A 157 11.31 0.06 -8.02
CA GLY A 157 12.70 0.17 -7.56
C GLY A 157 13.15 -0.91 -6.59
N SER A 158 12.29 -1.87 -6.23
CA SER A 158 12.65 -3.03 -5.41
C SER A 158 13.00 -4.25 -6.28
N MET A 159 13.39 -5.34 -5.62
CA MET A 159 13.73 -6.59 -6.30
C MET A 159 12.51 -7.39 -6.77
N VAL A 160 11.31 -7.07 -6.28
CA VAL A 160 10.04 -7.66 -6.72
C VAL A 160 9.17 -6.52 -7.24
N GLU A 161 9.17 -6.33 -8.54
CA GLU A 161 8.51 -5.20 -9.20
C GLU A 161 7.61 -5.65 -10.36
N ASP A 162 8.15 -6.44 -11.30
CA ASP A 162 7.44 -6.81 -12.51
C ASP A 162 6.62 -8.11 -12.35
N GLN A 163 5.91 -8.48 -13.43
CA GLN A 163 5.01 -9.64 -13.43
C GLN A 163 5.72 -10.94 -13.07
N ASP A 164 6.91 -11.17 -13.64
CA ASP A 164 7.64 -12.42 -13.43
C ASP A 164 8.12 -12.53 -11.98
N ASP A 165 8.62 -11.43 -11.41
CA ASP A 165 9.06 -11.39 -10.02
C ASP A 165 7.91 -11.74 -9.06
N ILE A 166 6.73 -11.14 -9.28
CA ILE A 166 5.53 -11.38 -8.47
C ILE A 166 5.06 -12.82 -8.62
N ASP A 167 4.97 -13.33 -9.86
CA ASP A 167 4.53 -14.69 -10.12
C ASP A 167 5.49 -15.70 -9.47
N TRP A 168 6.80 -15.51 -9.58
CA TRP A 168 7.78 -16.41 -8.96
C TRP A 168 7.73 -16.37 -7.43
N LEU A 169 7.58 -15.17 -6.84
CA LEU A 169 7.46 -15.03 -5.40
C LEU A 169 6.21 -15.75 -4.89
N MET A 170 5.07 -15.47 -5.49
CA MET A 170 3.80 -16.02 -5.04
C MET A 170 3.69 -17.53 -5.26
N GLN A 171 4.29 -18.05 -6.34
CA GLN A 171 4.37 -19.50 -6.61
C GLN A 171 5.27 -20.22 -5.59
N ALA A 172 6.36 -19.58 -5.16
CA ALA A 172 7.36 -20.22 -4.31
C ALA A 172 7.11 -20.04 -2.82
N SER A 173 6.24 -19.09 -2.43
CA SER A 173 5.91 -18.80 -1.03
C SER A 173 4.69 -19.58 -0.53
N SER A 174 4.62 -19.76 0.80
CA SER A 174 3.47 -20.39 1.46
C SER A 174 2.23 -19.50 1.43
N GLU A 175 1.07 -20.09 1.73
CA GLU A 175 -0.22 -19.38 1.84
C GLU A 175 -0.25 -18.29 2.92
N HIS A 176 0.66 -18.31 3.89
CA HIS A 176 0.78 -17.25 4.88
C HIS A 176 1.34 -15.94 4.31
N VAL A 177 2.03 -15.99 3.17
CA VAL A 177 2.44 -14.79 2.44
C VAL A 177 1.25 -14.30 1.62
N CYS A 178 0.57 -13.29 2.11
CA CYS A 178 -0.49 -12.62 1.35
C CYS A 178 0.10 -11.54 0.46
N LEU A 179 -0.65 -11.11 -0.55
CA LEU A 179 -0.27 -10.05 -1.48
C LEU A 179 -0.97 -8.75 -1.06
N LEU A 180 -0.22 -7.68 -0.94
CA LEU A 180 -0.75 -6.35 -1.09
C LEU A 180 -0.84 -6.08 -2.60
N PHE A 181 -2.05 -5.83 -3.07
CA PHE A 181 -2.33 -5.55 -4.46
C PHE A 181 -2.36 -4.04 -4.69
N ASP A 182 -1.26 -3.49 -5.20
CA ASP A 182 -1.14 -2.08 -5.55
C ASP A 182 -1.25 -1.89 -7.06
N THR A 183 -2.33 -1.27 -7.50
CA THR A 183 -2.64 -1.10 -8.93
C THR A 183 -1.64 -0.22 -9.65
N GLY A 184 -1.14 0.84 -9.01
CA GLY A 184 -0.20 1.78 -9.61
C GLY A 184 1.21 1.21 -9.75
N HIS A 185 1.72 0.57 -8.70
CA HIS A 185 3.02 -0.09 -8.76
C HIS A 185 3.03 -1.25 -9.74
N LEU A 186 1.94 -2.05 -9.81
CA LEU A 186 1.78 -3.08 -10.86
C LEU A 186 1.92 -2.48 -12.25
N HIS A 187 1.08 -1.49 -12.56
CA HIS A 187 1.04 -0.88 -13.89
C HIS A 187 2.38 -0.22 -14.26
N PHE A 188 2.95 0.58 -13.36
CA PHE A 188 4.25 1.21 -13.61
C PHE A 188 5.38 0.17 -13.71
N GLY A 189 5.35 -0.90 -12.91
CA GLY A 189 6.29 -2.02 -12.98
C GLY A 189 6.21 -2.84 -14.27
N GLY A 190 5.15 -2.65 -15.06
CA GLY A 190 4.91 -3.37 -16.32
C GLY A 190 4.17 -4.70 -16.11
N ALA A 191 3.59 -4.92 -14.93
CA ALA A 191 2.72 -6.05 -14.69
C ALA A 191 1.29 -5.77 -15.18
N ASP A 192 0.58 -6.82 -15.57
CA ASP A 192 -0.83 -6.74 -15.93
C ASP A 192 -1.69 -6.79 -14.66
N VAL A 193 -2.32 -5.65 -14.35
CA VAL A 193 -3.16 -5.46 -13.16
C VAL A 193 -4.27 -6.52 -13.08
N MET A 194 -4.99 -6.74 -14.19
CA MET A 194 -6.11 -7.67 -14.21
C MET A 194 -5.66 -9.13 -14.15
N ARG A 195 -4.59 -9.49 -14.87
CA ARG A 195 -4.00 -10.83 -14.80
C ARG A 195 -3.48 -11.15 -13.40
N THR A 196 -2.80 -10.18 -12.76
CA THR A 196 -2.28 -10.36 -11.40
C THR A 196 -3.42 -10.62 -10.42
N LEU A 197 -4.49 -9.83 -10.50
CA LEU A 197 -5.66 -10.02 -9.65
C LEU A 197 -6.39 -11.33 -9.94
N ASP A 198 -6.56 -11.71 -11.20
CA ASP A 198 -7.23 -12.98 -11.57
C ASP A 198 -6.42 -14.20 -11.08
N THR A 199 -5.10 -14.13 -11.16
CA THR A 199 -4.21 -15.22 -10.75
C THR A 199 -4.06 -15.30 -9.23
N TRP A 200 -3.80 -14.19 -8.56
CA TRP A 200 -3.40 -14.14 -7.15
C TRP A 200 -4.45 -13.57 -6.20
N GLY A 201 -5.63 -13.21 -6.69
CA GLY A 201 -6.67 -12.58 -5.90
C GLY A 201 -7.09 -13.37 -4.66
N HIS A 202 -7.00 -14.70 -4.69
CA HIS A 202 -7.23 -15.55 -3.53
C HIS A 202 -6.21 -15.35 -2.39
N ARG A 203 -5.07 -14.71 -2.68
CA ARG A 203 -4.03 -14.35 -1.72
C ARG A 203 -3.94 -12.84 -1.46
N VAL A 204 -4.79 -12.03 -2.11
CA VAL A 204 -4.86 -10.60 -1.84
C VAL A 204 -5.52 -10.35 -0.50
N HIS A 205 -4.81 -9.69 0.42
CA HIS A 205 -5.30 -9.36 1.75
C HIS A 205 -5.47 -7.85 1.97
N HIS A 206 -4.71 -7.04 1.23
CA HIS A 206 -4.74 -5.59 1.29
C HIS A 206 -4.67 -5.01 -0.11
N VAL A 207 -5.32 -3.87 -0.32
CA VAL A 207 -5.41 -3.26 -1.66
C VAL A 207 -5.08 -1.78 -1.59
N HIS A 208 -4.08 -1.37 -2.36
CA HIS A 208 -3.82 0.03 -2.67
C HIS A 208 -4.42 0.39 -4.02
N PHE A 209 -5.34 1.32 -4.00
CA PHE A 209 -5.90 1.94 -5.19
C PHE A 209 -5.09 3.19 -5.49
N LYS A 210 -4.12 3.02 -6.35
CA LYS A 210 -3.19 4.01 -6.89
C LYS A 210 -3.34 4.04 -8.40
N ASP A 211 -3.53 5.21 -8.98
CA ASP A 211 -3.63 5.37 -10.43
C ASP A 211 -2.32 5.91 -11.02
N VAL A 212 -2.20 5.85 -12.32
CA VAL A 212 -0.99 6.25 -13.05
C VAL A 212 -1.38 7.13 -14.24
N ARG A 213 -0.65 8.24 -14.42
CA ARG A 213 -0.70 9.03 -15.65
C ARG A 213 0.28 8.43 -16.65
N GLU A 214 -0.27 7.69 -17.62
CA GLU A 214 0.51 6.82 -18.51
C GLU A 214 1.58 7.58 -19.34
N ASP A 215 1.27 8.75 -19.85
CA ASP A 215 2.18 9.57 -20.63
C ASP A 215 3.40 10.04 -19.82
N ILE A 216 3.19 10.37 -18.53
CA ILE A 216 4.26 10.73 -17.59
C ILE A 216 5.10 9.50 -17.25
N MET A 217 4.46 8.37 -16.94
CA MET A 217 5.11 7.09 -16.69
C MET A 217 6.00 6.65 -17.87
N LEU A 218 5.46 6.66 -19.09
CA LEU A 218 6.20 6.32 -20.30
C LEU A 218 7.39 7.27 -20.54
N THR A 219 7.21 8.55 -20.20
CA THR A 219 8.31 9.53 -20.28
C THR A 219 9.38 9.24 -19.23
N ALA A 220 8.99 8.89 -17.99
CA ALA A 220 9.93 8.51 -16.94
C ALA A 220 10.75 7.27 -17.33
N ARG A 221 10.09 6.23 -17.85
CA ARG A 221 10.77 5.03 -18.36
C ARG A 221 11.73 5.36 -19.53
N ARG A 222 11.27 6.11 -20.54
CA ARG A 222 12.06 6.45 -21.73
C ARG A 222 13.29 7.28 -21.38
N LYS A 223 13.16 8.22 -20.44
CA LYS A 223 14.26 9.08 -19.99
C LYS A 223 15.08 8.48 -18.86
N ASN A 224 14.70 7.32 -18.39
CA ASN A 224 15.26 6.66 -17.20
C ASN A 224 15.35 7.61 -16.00
N LEU A 225 14.24 8.32 -15.72
CA LEU A 225 14.15 9.16 -14.52
C LEU A 225 14.23 8.27 -13.26
N SER A 226 14.64 8.84 -12.13
CA SER A 226 14.51 8.17 -10.85
C SER A 226 13.02 7.97 -10.48
N PHE A 227 12.74 7.05 -9.56
CA PHE A 227 11.39 6.90 -9.02
C PHE A 227 10.88 8.22 -8.41
N LEU A 228 11.70 8.90 -7.63
CA LEU A 228 11.34 10.18 -7.01
C LEU A 228 11.11 11.29 -8.05
N ASP A 229 11.90 11.36 -9.11
CA ASP A 229 11.65 12.32 -10.18
C ASP A 229 10.35 12.00 -10.95
N ALA A 230 10.01 10.73 -11.12
CA ALA A 230 8.73 10.33 -11.69
C ALA A 230 7.55 10.74 -10.80
N VAL A 231 7.67 10.59 -9.47
CA VAL A 231 6.70 11.09 -8.49
C VAL A 231 6.54 12.61 -8.59
N ILE A 232 7.65 13.36 -8.58
CA ILE A 232 7.65 14.82 -8.72
C ILE A 232 7.03 15.26 -10.06
N ALA A 233 7.28 14.51 -11.13
CA ALA A 233 6.65 14.76 -12.43
C ALA A 233 5.14 14.52 -12.44
N GLY A 234 4.61 13.76 -11.48
CA GLY A 234 3.20 13.45 -11.32
C GLY A 234 2.79 12.14 -11.98
N ALA A 235 3.67 11.14 -12.01
CA ALA A 235 3.38 9.82 -12.59
C ALA A 235 2.25 9.10 -11.86
N PHE A 236 2.20 9.21 -10.52
CA PHE A 236 1.12 8.63 -9.72
C PHE A 236 0.01 9.64 -9.45
N THR A 237 -1.20 9.11 -9.34
CA THR A 237 -2.40 9.86 -8.98
C THR A 237 -3.42 8.96 -8.26
N VAL A 238 -4.54 9.53 -7.87
CA VAL A 238 -5.62 8.81 -7.18
C VAL A 238 -6.66 8.26 -8.17
N PRO A 239 -7.40 7.20 -7.81
CA PRO A 239 -8.55 6.76 -8.57
C PRO A 239 -9.53 7.90 -8.84
N GLY A 240 -10.02 8.00 -10.08
CA GLY A 240 -10.97 9.04 -10.47
C GLY A 240 -10.34 10.34 -11.00
N ASP A 241 -9.01 10.46 -10.99
CA ASP A 241 -8.34 11.50 -11.77
C ASP A 241 -8.59 11.25 -13.27
N PRO A 242 -9.10 12.24 -14.04
CA PRO A 242 -9.36 12.05 -15.46
C PRO A 242 -8.10 11.79 -16.30
N GLN A 243 -6.91 11.98 -15.77
CA GLN A 243 -5.63 11.64 -16.41
C GLN A 243 -5.11 10.26 -16.02
N GLY A 244 -5.78 9.57 -15.11
CA GLY A 244 -5.45 8.20 -14.74
C GLY A 244 -5.79 7.20 -15.84
N CYS A 245 -5.12 6.05 -15.87
CA CYS A 245 -5.27 5.07 -16.94
C CYS A 245 -5.78 3.70 -16.46
N ILE A 246 -5.91 3.47 -15.16
CA ILE A 246 -6.30 2.17 -14.63
C ILE A 246 -7.82 2.01 -14.65
N ASP A 247 -8.31 0.88 -15.18
CA ASP A 247 -9.73 0.54 -15.17
C ASP A 247 -10.18 0.00 -13.80
N PHE A 248 -10.44 0.90 -12.87
CA PHE A 248 -10.90 0.54 -11.53
C PHE A 248 -12.29 -0.12 -11.52
N GLN A 249 -13.12 0.10 -12.56
CA GLN A 249 -14.39 -0.61 -12.67
C GLN A 249 -14.17 -2.10 -12.92
N ALA A 250 -13.24 -2.46 -13.80
CA ALA A 250 -12.86 -3.84 -14.03
C ALA A 250 -12.24 -4.47 -12.76
N VAL A 251 -11.34 -3.73 -12.08
CA VAL A 251 -10.70 -4.19 -10.84
C VAL A 251 -11.75 -4.46 -9.76
N THR A 252 -12.65 -3.53 -9.48
CA THR A 252 -13.69 -3.73 -8.43
C THR A 252 -14.67 -4.84 -8.77
N THR A 253 -15.00 -5.01 -10.05
CA THR A 253 -15.83 -6.12 -10.52
C THR A 253 -15.15 -7.47 -10.26
N LEU A 254 -13.85 -7.58 -10.51
CA LEU A 254 -13.09 -8.80 -10.27
C LEU A 254 -12.90 -9.06 -8.77
N LEU A 255 -12.61 -8.04 -7.95
CA LEU A 255 -12.57 -8.15 -6.49
C LEU A 255 -13.90 -8.70 -5.94
N LYS A 256 -15.03 -8.20 -6.46
CA LYS A 256 -16.36 -8.72 -6.10
C LYS A 256 -16.52 -10.18 -6.48
N LYS A 257 -16.14 -10.56 -7.70
CA LYS A 257 -16.21 -11.96 -8.19
C LYS A 257 -15.37 -12.90 -7.32
N GLN A 258 -14.24 -12.45 -6.83
CA GLN A 258 -13.33 -13.22 -5.98
C GLN A 258 -13.71 -13.16 -4.49
N ASN A 259 -14.83 -12.54 -4.15
CA ASN A 259 -15.31 -12.41 -2.77
C ASN A 259 -14.35 -11.65 -1.84
N TYR A 260 -13.58 -10.68 -2.37
CA TYR A 260 -12.69 -9.87 -1.55
C TYR A 260 -13.47 -9.16 -0.43
N SER A 261 -12.91 -9.16 0.75
CA SER A 261 -13.41 -8.44 1.93
C SER A 261 -12.21 -7.89 2.69
N GLY A 262 -12.22 -6.59 2.95
CA GLY A 262 -11.06 -5.93 3.58
C GLY A 262 -11.02 -4.45 3.25
N TRP A 263 -9.82 -3.92 3.19
CA TRP A 263 -9.57 -2.50 2.96
C TRP A 263 -9.25 -2.21 1.50
N LEU A 264 -9.87 -1.15 0.98
CA LEU A 264 -9.43 -0.45 -0.22
C LEU A 264 -8.81 0.86 0.25
N VAL A 265 -7.52 1.01 0.07
CA VAL A 265 -6.76 2.16 0.55
C VAL A 265 -6.44 3.05 -0.64
N VAL A 266 -6.83 4.32 -0.56
CA VAL A 266 -6.34 5.33 -1.51
C VAL A 266 -4.91 5.66 -1.15
N GLU A 267 -4.03 5.54 -2.11
CA GLU A 267 -2.63 5.89 -1.96
C GLU A 267 -2.09 6.49 -3.25
N ALA A 268 -1.37 7.60 -3.14
CA ALA A 268 -0.60 8.18 -4.24
C ALA A 268 0.49 9.08 -3.70
N GLU A 269 1.72 8.81 -4.10
CA GLU A 269 2.85 9.74 -3.90
C GLU A 269 2.71 10.86 -4.92
N GLN A 270 2.45 12.07 -4.43
CA GLN A 270 2.18 13.21 -5.28
C GLN A 270 2.93 14.45 -4.79
N ASP A 271 3.19 15.37 -5.71
CA ASP A 271 3.63 16.73 -5.40
C ASP A 271 2.40 17.55 -4.98
N PRO A 272 2.29 17.98 -3.71
CA PRO A 272 1.11 18.71 -3.20
C PRO A 272 0.85 20.05 -3.93
N SER A 273 1.86 20.62 -4.58
CA SER A 273 1.69 21.83 -5.38
C SER A 273 0.90 21.59 -6.67
N LYS A 274 0.87 20.34 -7.15
CA LYS A 274 0.15 19.90 -8.35
C LYS A 274 -1.12 19.14 -8.01
N ALA A 275 -1.09 18.41 -6.91
CA ALA A 275 -2.17 17.57 -6.43
C ALA A 275 -2.43 17.85 -4.94
N PRO A 276 -3.18 18.92 -4.59
CA PRO A 276 -3.48 19.23 -3.19
C PRO A 276 -4.08 18.02 -2.46
N PRO A 277 -3.53 17.62 -1.30
CA PRO A 277 -3.86 16.36 -0.65
C PRO A 277 -5.35 16.18 -0.34
N TYR A 278 -6.01 17.21 0.20
CA TYR A 278 -7.45 17.16 0.50
C TYR A 278 -8.30 16.88 -0.74
N GLU A 279 -8.07 17.65 -1.82
CA GLU A 279 -8.87 17.54 -3.04
C GLU A 279 -8.68 16.18 -3.71
N TYR A 280 -7.42 15.74 -3.86
CA TYR A 280 -7.13 14.46 -4.51
C TYR A 280 -7.59 13.27 -3.67
N SER A 281 -7.41 13.30 -2.35
CA SER A 281 -7.93 12.26 -1.47
C SER A 281 -9.46 12.20 -1.51
N ARG A 282 -10.15 13.34 -1.63
CA ARG A 282 -11.61 13.38 -1.79
C ARG A 282 -12.05 12.78 -3.12
N ILE A 283 -11.35 13.09 -4.23
CA ILE A 283 -11.60 12.49 -5.55
C ILE A 283 -11.49 10.96 -5.44
N GLY A 284 -10.40 10.47 -4.86
CA GLY A 284 -10.17 9.02 -4.68
C GLY A 284 -11.27 8.36 -3.86
N TYR A 285 -11.64 8.95 -2.74
CA TYR A 285 -12.72 8.44 -1.90
C TYR A 285 -14.06 8.36 -2.62
N GLU A 286 -14.50 9.47 -3.23
CA GLU A 286 -15.77 9.55 -3.93
C GLU A 286 -15.85 8.57 -5.10
N HIS A 287 -14.75 8.41 -5.82
CA HIS A 287 -14.66 7.45 -6.91
C HIS A 287 -14.79 6.01 -6.41
N ILE A 288 -14.07 5.61 -5.36
CA ILE A 288 -14.16 4.26 -4.77
C ILE A 288 -15.57 3.97 -4.25
N VAL A 289 -16.21 4.94 -3.60
CA VAL A 289 -17.59 4.79 -3.13
C VAL A 289 -18.54 4.49 -4.28
N ASN A 290 -18.38 5.19 -5.41
CA ASN A 290 -19.21 4.97 -6.61
C ASN A 290 -18.91 3.59 -7.23
N LEU A 291 -17.65 3.22 -7.39
CA LEU A 291 -17.23 1.91 -7.89
C LEU A 291 -17.77 0.75 -7.04
N CYS A 292 -17.71 0.86 -5.72
CA CYS A 292 -18.27 -0.14 -4.82
C CYS A 292 -19.78 -0.29 -5.02
N ARG A 293 -20.50 0.84 -5.18
CA ARG A 293 -21.95 0.82 -5.43
C ARG A 293 -22.27 0.14 -6.75
N GLU A 294 -21.57 0.48 -7.83
CA GLU A 294 -21.77 -0.06 -9.17
C GLU A 294 -21.41 -1.56 -9.24
N SER A 295 -20.34 -1.97 -8.59
CA SER A 295 -19.91 -3.38 -8.52
C SER A 295 -20.72 -4.22 -7.51
N GLY A 296 -21.55 -3.60 -6.68
CA GLY A 296 -22.31 -4.27 -5.62
C GLY A 296 -21.43 -4.74 -4.45
N LEU A 297 -20.28 -4.08 -4.22
CA LEU A 297 -19.48 -4.23 -3.01
C LEU A 297 -20.16 -3.45 -1.87
N VAL A 298 -20.24 -4.05 -0.69
CA VAL A 298 -20.90 -3.42 0.48
C VAL A 298 -19.86 -2.69 1.31
N ILE A 299 -19.96 -1.37 1.38
CA ILE A 299 -19.11 -0.57 2.25
C ILE A 299 -19.64 -0.66 3.68
N LYS A 300 -18.77 -1.02 4.63
CA LYS A 300 -19.08 -1.00 6.06
C LYS A 300 -19.23 0.45 6.51
N GLN A 301 -20.45 0.81 6.91
CA GLN A 301 -20.71 2.13 7.45
C GLN A 301 -20.06 2.28 8.84
N ARG A 302 -19.65 3.50 9.20
CA ARG A 302 -19.31 3.82 10.60
C ARG A 302 -20.50 3.47 11.48
N VAL A 303 -20.28 2.63 12.48
CA VAL A 303 -21.22 2.55 13.60
C VAL A 303 -21.03 3.85 14.37
N ASN A 304 -21.98 4.79 14.22
CA ASN A 304 -22.05 5.95 15.09
C ASN A 304 -22.15 5.44 16.52
N GLY A 305 -21.10 5.68 17.34
CA GLY A 305 -21.07 5.27 18.74
C GLY A 305 -22.21 5.91 19.51
N LYS A 306 -23.27 5.13 19.65
CA LYS A 306 -24.21 5.15 20.78
C LYS A 306 -24.62 3.69 20.96
N GLU A 307 -23.88 2.96 21.75
CA GLU A 307 -24.46 1.87 22.50
C GLU A 307 -25.48 2.52 23.43
N ASN A 308 -26.75 2.29 23.14
CA ASN A 308 -27.80 2.54 24.12
C ASN A 308 -27.58 1.56 25.26
N THR A 309 -27.25 2.09 26.45
CA THR A 309 -27.36 1.45 27.76
C THR A 309 -28.74 0.89 28.01
#